data_bdd68ae25fdeb2e88993897e59d0789a
#
_entry.id   bdd68ae25fdeb2e88993897e59d0789a
#
_cell.length_a   1.000
_cell.length_b   1.000
_cell.length_c   1.000
_cell.angle_alpha   90.00
_cell.angle_beta   90.00
_cell.angle_gamma   90.00
#
_symmetry.space_group_name_H-M   'P 1'
#
loop_
_entity.id
_entity.type
_entity.pdbx_description
1 polymer ?
#
loop_
_entity_poly.entity_id
_entity_poly.type
_entity_poly.pdbx_seq_one_letter_code
_entity_poly.pdbx_strand_id
1 'polypeptide(L)'
;FYGKEKEKMTISSKEEVEKIMKELEGVSYQVSEVKKGERSKKAPLPFTTSTLQQEASKALNFSTQKTMRLAQQLYEGVDIKGQGTVALISYLRTDSTRISEEADAMARSFIGEHYGENYVAVQESKQKENKNVQDAHEAIRPTDVSRMPAIVKESLSRDQFRLYQLI
;
A
#
# COMPACT_ATOMS: atom_id res chain seq x y z
N PHE A 1 -0.97 31.11 -11.37
CA PHE A 1 -0.05 32.03 -12.03
C PHE A 1 0.45 33.05 -11.04
N TYR A 2 1.70 33.49 -11.21
CA TYR A 2 2.31 34.56 -10.43
C TYR A 2 2.76 35.68 -11.36
N GLY A 3 2.46 36.91 -11.00
CA GLY A 3 2.92 38.08 -11.74
C GLY A 3 4.40 38.37 -11.55
N LYS A 4 4.88 39.48 -12.11
CA LYS A 4 6.29 39.86 -12.07
C LYS A 4 6.85 40.03 -10.65
N GLU A 5 6.01 40.34 -9.68
CA GLU A 5 6.39 40.54 -8.26
C GLU A 5 6.19 39.29 -7.38
N LYS A 6 6.03 38.12 -7.98
CA LYS A 6 5.73 36.82 -7.30
C LYS A 6 4.39 36.84 -6.54
N GLU A 7 3.53 37.79 -6.78
CA GLU A 7 2.15 37.76 -6.26
C GLU A 7 1.23 36.89 -7.10
N LYS A 8 0.28 36.24 -6.42
CA LYS A 8 -0.68 35.37 -7.10
C LYS A 8 -1.62 36.24 -7.93
N MET A 9 -1.60 36.02 -9.24
CA MET A 9 -2.49 36.70 -10.17
C MET A 9 -3.89 36.07 -10.15
N THR A 10 -4.91 36.92 -10.06
CA THR A 10 -6.29 36.55 -10.35
C THR A 10 -6.64 37.02 -11.76
N ILE A 11 -7.00 36.12 -12.63
CA ILE A 11 -7.36 36.41 -14.02
C ILE A 11 -8.88 36.32 -14.08
N SER A 12 -9.54 37.44 -14.39
CA SER A 12 -11.00 37.58 -14.31
C SER A 12 -11.69 37.83 -15.65
N SER A 13 -10.92 38.13 -16.71
CA SER A 13 -11.50 38.41 -18.02
C SER A 13 -10.78 37.68 -19.17
N LYS A 14 -11.47 37.54 -20.29
CA LYS A 14 -10.94 36.94 -21.50
C LYS A 14 -9.81 37.80 -22.10
N GLU A 15 -9.96 39.11 -22.05
CA GLU A 15 -8.98 40.09 -22.55
C GLU A 15 -7.66 39.96 -21.80
N GLU A 16 -7.70 39.75 -20.48
CA GLU A 16 -6.51 39.49 -19.67
C GLU A 16 -5.79 38.21 -20.07
N VAL A 17 -6.54 37.14 -20.33
CA VAL A 17 -5.99 35.88 -20.80
C VAL A 17 -5.30 36.06 -22.16
N GLU A 18 -5.97 36.69 -23.11
CA GLU A 18 -5.44 36.91 -24.46
C GLU A 18 -4.15 37.77 -24.44
N LYS A 19 -4.09 38.78 -23.55
CA LYS A 19 -2.91 39.59 -23.34
C LYS A 19 -1.74 38.76 -22.82
N ILE A 20 -1.97 37.96 -21.80
CA ILE A 20 -0.95 37.07 -21.22
C ILE A 20 -0.47 36.05 -22.27
N MET A 21 -1.38 35.46 -23.03
CA MET A 21 -1.02 34.53 -24.11
C MET A 21 -0.12 35.16 -25.15
N LYS A 22 -0.43 36.39 -25.58
CA LYS A 22 0.43 37.13 -26.53
C LYS A 22 1.80 37.44 -25.94
N GLU A 23 1.87 37.80 -24.67
CA GLU A 23 3.16 38.06 -23.98
C GLU A 23 4.02 36.78 -23.85
N LEU A 24 3.39 35.61 -23.80
CA LEU A 24 4.07 34.31 -23.71
C LEU A 24 4.39 33.68 -25.06
N GLU A 25 3.91 34.26 -26.15
CA GLU A 25 4.14 33.77 -27.51
C GLU A 25 5.59 34.06 -27.95
N GLY A 26 6.31 33.00 -28.30
CA GLY A 26 7.70 33.14 -28.76
C GLY A 26 8.76 33.34 -27.69
N VAL A 27 8.42 33.30 -26.38
CA VAL A 27 9.41 33.40 -25.31
C VAL A 27 10.06 32.06 -24.99
N SER A 28 11.32 32.11 -24.56
CA SER A 28 12.01 30.92 -24.03
C SER A 28 11.74 30.75 -22.55
N TYR A 29 11.46 29.49 -22.13
CA TYR A 29 11.23 29.16 -20.75
C TYR A 29 12.50 28.62 -20.10
N GLN A 30 12.81 29.12 -18.89
CA GLN A 30 13.94 28.62 -18.10
C GLN A 30 13.45 28.12 -16.77
N VAL A 31 14.04 27.02 -16.28
CA VAL A 31 13.79 26.52 -14.93
C VAL A 31 14.49 27.46 -13.94
N SER A 32 13.71 28.23 -13.20
CA SER A 32 14.24 29.20 -12.22
C SER A 32 14.71 28.54 -10.91
N GLU A 33 14.04 27.47 -10.50
CA GLU A 33 14.34 26.79 -9.25
C GLU A 33 13.83 25.36 -9.26
N VAL A 34 14.62 24.45 -8.71
CA VAL A 34 14.21 23.05 -8.43
C VAL A 34 14.28 22.84 -6.94
N LYS A 35 13.12 22.77 -6.28
CA LYS A 35 13.04 22.40 -4.85
C LYS A 35 12.94 20.90 -4.71
N LYS A 36 13.98 20.27 -4.17
CA LYS A 36 13.95 18.87 -3.75
C LYS A 36 13.47 18.82 -2.31
N GLY A 37 12.49 17.97 -2.04
CA GLY A 37 11.96 17.74 -0.70
C GLY A 37 11.63 16.28 -0.50
N GLU A 38 11.67 15.82 0.74
CA GLU A 38 11.24 14.51 1.13
C GLU A 38 9.83 14.56 1.71
N ARG A 39 9.04 13.57 1.42
CA ARG A 39 7.70 13.42 1.98
C ARG A 39 7.57 12.04 2.60
N SER A 40 7.41 11.99 3.92
CA SER A 40 7.08 10.76 4.62
C SER A 40 5.59 10.43 4.45
N LYS A 41 5.28 9.19 4.16
CA LYS A 41 3.91 8.67 4.10
C LYS A 41 3.80 7.52 5.08
N LYS A 42 2.85 7.60 6.02
CA LYS A 42 2.56 6.48 6.93
C LYS A 42 2.05 5.28 6.16
N ALA A 43 2.51 4.08 6.54
CA ALA A 43 1.97 2.85 6.03
C ALA A 43 0.49 2.69 6.43
N PRO A 44 -0.36 2.09 5.58
CA PRO A 44 -1.71 1.72 5.97
C PRO A 44 -1.67 0.65 7.08
N LEU A 45 -2.79 0.52 7.79
CA LEU A 45 -2.96 -0.56 8.77
C LEU A 45 -3.02 -1.92 8.06
N PRO A 46 -2.66 -3.01 8.75
CA PRO A 46 -2.85 -4.36 8.25
C PRO A 46 -4.31 -4.64 7.89
N PHE A 47 -4.53 -5.54 6.95
CA PHE A 47 -5.86 -5.81 6.42
C PHE A 47 -6.78 -6.52 7.42
N THR A 48 -8.00 -6.00 7.52
CA THR A 48 -9.18 -6.74 7.96
C THR A 48 -9.90 -7.35 6.75
N THR A 49 -10.90 -8.20 6.96
CA THR A 49 -11.73 -8.73 5.86
C THR A 49 -12.32 -7.59 5.01
N SER A 50 -12.88 -6.58 5.65
CA SER A 50 -13.53 -5.46 4.96
C SER A 50 -12.55 -4.58 4.18
N THR A 51 -11.40 -4.27 4.76
CA THR A 51 -10.39 -3.44 4.09
C THR A 51 -9.70 -4.17 2.95
N LEU A 52 -9.48 -5.49 3.07
CA LEU A 52 -8.99 -6.31 1.96
C LEU A 52 -9.98 -6.32 0.79
N GLN A 53 -11.28 -6.50 1.04
CA GLN A 53 -12.30 -6.46 0.02
C GLN A 53 -12.35 -5.10 -0.71
N GLN A 54 -12.28 -4.01 0.03
CA GLN A 54 -12.27 -2.65 -0.53
C GLN A 54 -11.04 -2.41 -1.40
N GLU A 55 -9.86 -2.75 -0.91
CA GLU A 55 -8.64 -2.50 -1.66
C GLU A 55 -8.50 -3.45 -2.86
N ALA A 56 -8.93 -4.72 -2.75
CA ALA A 56 -8.99 -5.63 -3.89
C ALA A 56 -9.97 -5.17 -4.97
N SER A 57 -11.12 -4.59 -4.57
CA SER A 57 -12.06 -3.99 -5.52
C SER A 57 -11.43 -2.79 -6.24
N LYS A 58 -10.78 -1.91 -5.51
CA LYS A 58 -10.20 -0.67 -6.03
C LYS A 58 -8.96 -0.92 -6.90
N ALA A 59 -8.02 -1.74 -6.43
CA ALA A 59 -6.74 -1.96 -7.09
C ALA A 59 -6.76 -3.08 -8.14
N LEU A 60 -7.58 -4.11 -7.92
CA LEU A 60 -7.60 -5.32 -8.76
C LEU A 60 -8.88 -5.47 -9.57
N ASN A 61 -9.91 -4.66 -9.28
CA ASN A 61 -11.27 -4.79 -9.82
C ASN A 61 -11.91 -6.16 -9.53
N PHE A 62 -11.67 -6.68 -8.31
CA PHE A 62 -12.26 -7.94 -7.85
C PHE A 62 -13.56 -7.67 -7.08
N SER A 63 -14.57 -8.52 -7.31
CA SER A 63 -15.75 -8.52 -6.45
C SER A 63 -15.41 -9.05 -5.06
N THR A 64 -16.21 -8.71 -4.05
CA THR A 64 -16.08 -9.23 -2.68
C THR A 64 -16.08 -10.76 -2.65
N GLN A 65 -17.00 -11.38 -3.39
CA GLN A 65 -17.09 -12.85 -3.50
C GLN A 65 -15.81 -13.47 -4.09
N LYS A 66 -15.28 -12.87 -5.17
CA LYS A 66 -14.03 -13.34 -5.79
C LYS A 66 -12.86 -13.18 -4.83
N THR A 67 -12.74 -12.03 -4.16
CA THR A 67 -11.69 -11.75 -3.18
C THR A 67 -11.69 -12.80 -2.07
N MET A 68 -12.86 -13.06 -1.47
CA MET A 68 -12.98 -14.03 -0.38
C MET A 68 -12.69 -15.45 -0.81
N ARG A 69 -13.11 -15.87 -2.01
CA ARG A 69 -12.79 -17.19 -2.54
C ARG A 69 -11.29 -17.37 -2.75
N LEU A 70 -10.61 -16.36 -3.31
CA LEU A 70 -9.16 -16.42 -3.52
C LEU A 70 -8.40 -16.38 -2.19
N ALA A 71 -8.83 -15.54 -1.25
CA ALA A 71 -8.25 -15.50 0.09
C ALA A 71 -8.41 -16.84 0.83
N GLN A 72 -9.56 -17.50 0.68
CA GLN A 72 -9.77 -18.83 1.25
C GLN A 72 -8.76 -19.85 0.69
N GLN A 73 -8.53 -19.84 -0.61
CA GLN A 73 -7.55 -20.72 -1.24
C GLN A 73 -6.11 -20.45 -0.75
N LEU A 74 -5.73 -19.19 -0.60
CA LEU A 74 -4.42 -18.83 -0.07
C LEU A 74 -4.24 -19.22 1.40
N TYR A 75 -5.31 -19.19 2.18
CA TYR A 75 -5.33 -19.59 3.58
C TYR A 75 -5.32 -21.11 3.75
N GLU A 76 -6.14 -21.85 2.99
CA GLU A 76 -6.20 -23.32 3.07
C GLU A 76 -4.91 -23.98 2.58
N GLY A 77 -4.17 -23.29 1.74
CA GLY A 77 -2.87 -23.69 1.24
C GLY A 77 -2.84 -23.88 -0.26
N VAL A 78 -1.68 -23.58 -0.80
CA VAL A 78 -1.33 -23.77 -2.21
C VAL A 78 -0.16 -24.72 -2.29
N ASP A 79 -0.16 -25.59 -3.29
CA ASP A 79 0.95 -26.51 -3.52
C ASP A 79 2.16 -25.75 -4.08
N ILE A 80 3.18 -25.58 -3.25
CA ILE A 80 4.43 -24.90 -3.61
C ILE A 80 5.45 -25.96 -3.98
N LYS A 81 5.98 -25.87 -5.19
CA LYS A 81 6.97 -26.82 -5.71
C LYS A 81 8.14 -27.03 -4.74
N GLY A 82 8.31 -28.25 -4.27
CA GLY A 82 9.37 -28.61 -3.33
C GLY A 82 9.08 -28.33 -1.85
N GLN A 83 7.92 -27.73 -1.53
CA GLN A 83 7.52 -27.42 -0.15
C GLN A 83 6.19 -28.09 0.24
N GLY A 84 5.44 -28.64 -0.73
CA GLY A 84 4.11 -29.18 -0.50
C GLY A 84 3.04 -28.09 -0.33
N THR A 85 1.92 -28.43 0.31
CA THR A 85 0.81 -27.50 0.54
C THR A 85 1.13 -26.53 1.67
N VAL A 86 1.18 -25.24 1.36
CA VAL A 86 1.55 -24.16 2.28
C VAL A 86 0.46 -23.10 2.35
N ALA A 87 -0.02 -22.78 3.54
CA ALA A 87 -0.87 -21.62 3.78
C ALA A 87 -0.04 -20.33 3.60
N LEU A 88 -0.46 -19.45 2.70
CA LEU A 88 0.29 -18.24 2.37
C LEU A 88 -0.15 -17.01 3.17
N ILE A 89 -1.37 -17.02 3.70
CA ILE A 89 -1.91 -15.91 4.50
C ILE A 89 -2.48 -16.42 5.83
N SER A 90 -2.56 -15.53 6.81
CA SER A 90 -3.27 -15.75 8.08
C SER A 90 -4.78 -15.85 7.85
N TYR A 91 -5.52 -16.14 8.93
CA TYR A 91 -6.98 -16.32 8.85
C TYR A 91 -7.69 -15.09 8.28
N LEU A 92 -8.54 -15.32 7.27
CA LEU A 92 -9.08 -14.26 6.41
C LEU A 92 -10.36 -13.60 6.95
N ARG A 93 -11.01 -14.18 7.95
CA ARG A 93 -12.24 -13.62 8.56
C ARG A 93 -11.90 -12.97 9.88
N THR A 94 -11.51 -11.72 9.81
CA THR A 94 -11.05 -10.94 10.97
C THR A 94 -11.42 -9.48 10.80
N ASP A 95 -11.71 -8.82 11.91
CA ASP A 95 -11.84 -7.37 12.04
C ASP A 95 -10.65 -6.74 12.77
N SER A 96 -9.68 -7.58 13.16
CA SER A 96 -8.47 -7.15 13.85
C SER A 96 -7.44 -6.59 12.87
N THR A 97 -6.76 -5.53 13.29
CA THR A 97 -5.56 -4.99 12.63
C THR A 97 -4.27 -5.36 13.38
N ARG A 98 -4.38 -6.18 14.44
CA ARG A 98 -3.25 -6.61 15.26
C ARG A 98 -2.35 -7.58 14.51
N ILE A 99 -1.07 -7.46 14.72
CA ILE A 99 -0.04 -8.40 14.27
C ILE A 99 0.69 -8.92 15.53
N SER A 100 1.02 -10.20 15.59
CA SER A 100 1.83 -10.75 16.67
C SER A 100 3.21 -10.08 16.73
N GLU A 101 3.80 -10.02 17.92
CA GLU A 101 5.13 -9.41 18.07
C GLU A 101 6.20 -10.13 17.24
N GLU A 102 6.08 -11.45 17.12
CA GLU A 102 6.97 -12.26 16.28
C GLU A 102 6.85 -11.90 14.81
N ALA A 103 5.64 -11.80 14.28
CA ALA A 103 5.40 -11.44 12.88
C ALA A 103 5.81 -9.99 12.57
N ASP A 104 5.59 -9.06 13.50
CA ASP A 104 6.05 -7.66 13.36
C ASP A 104 7.59 -7.59 13.33
N ALA A 105 8.26 -8.32 14.22
CA ALA A 105 9.73 -8.39 14.25
C ALA A 105 10.29 -8.96 12.95
N MET A 106 9.71 -10.05 12.43
CA MET A 106 10.12 -10.65 11.16
C MET A 106 9.91 -9.69 9.98
N ALA A 107 8.76 -9.01 9.94
CA ALA A 107 8.46 -8.05 8.89
C ALA A 107 9.43 -6.85 8.91
N ARG A 108 9.75 -6.32 10.09
CA ARG A 108 10.72 -5.22 10.26
C ARG A 108 12.11 -5.61 9.82
N SER A 109 12.59 -6.79 10.22
CA SER A 109 13.89 -7.30 9.79
C SER A 109 13.95 -7.42 8.27
N PHE A 110 12.91 -8.03 7.68
CA PHE A 110 12.80 -8.17 6.23
C PHE A 110 12.80 -6.82 5.49
N ILE A 111 12.04 -5.84 5.99
CA ILE A 111 11.98 -4.51 5.40
C ILE A 111 13.34 -3.81 5.50
N GLY A 112 13.97 -3.85 6.68
CA GLY A 112 15.30 -3.25 6.88
C GLY A 112 16.34 -3.83 5.94
N GLU A 113 16.39 -5.15 5.80
CA GLU A 113 17.35 -5.85 4.96
C GLU A 113 17.14 -5.63 3.45
N HIS A 114 15.87 -5.60 2.99
CA HIS A 114 15.56 -5.56 1.56
C HIS A 114 15.30 -4.16 1.01
N TYR A 115 14.80 -3.25 1.84
CA TYR A 115 14.40 -1.90 1.43
C TYR A 115 15.15 -0.79 2.17
N GLY A 116 15.80 -1.10 3.28
CA GLY A 116 16.56 -0.16 4.11
C GLY A 116 15.78 0.37 5.31
N GLU A 117 16.52 0.82 6.32
CA GLU A 117 16.00 1.26 7.62
C GLU A 117 14.98 2.42 7.52
N ASN A 118 15.10 3.27 6.51
CA ASN A 118 14.16 4.38 6.29
C ASN A 118 12.72 3.93 6.01
N TYR A 119 12.52 2.68 5.62
CA TYR A 119 11.22 2.06 5.36
C TYR A 119 10.65 1.31 6.56
N VAL A 120 11.45 1.10 7.59
CA VAL A 120 10.99 0.51 8.85
C VAL A 120 10.23 1.57 9.62
N ALA A 121 8.94 1.35 9.85
CA ALA A 121 8.12 2.28 10.61
C ALA A 121 8.70 2.46 12.03
N VAL A 122 8.87 3.70 12.49
CA VAL A 122 9.18 3.98 13.88
C VAL A 122 8.05 3.40 14.75
N GLN A 123 8.39 2.64 15.79
CA GLN A 123 7.41 2.16 16.76
C GLN A 123 6.73 3.39 17.40
N GLU A 124 5.59 3.78 16.88
CA GLU A 124 4.70 4.66 17.64
C GLU A 124 4.27 3.84 18.87
N SER A 125 4.63 4.34 20.06
CA SER A 125 4.31 3.74 21.34
C SER A 125 2.94 3.09 21.31
N LYS A 126 2.90 1.80 21.67
CA LYS A 126 1.74 0.89 21.73
C LYS A 126 0.42 1.66 21.73
N GLN A 127 -0.34 1.55 20.64
CA GLN A 127 -1.72 2.01 20.66
C GLN A 127 -2.32 1.45 21.96
N LYS A 128 -2.92 2.33 22.77
CA LYS A 128 -3.59 1.93 24.01
C LYS A 128 -4.49 0.77 23.65
N GLU A 129 -4.08 -0.43 24.03
CA GLU A 129 -4.92 -1.60 23.94
C GLU A 129 -6.23 -1.23 24.64
N ASN A 130 -7.30 -1.19 23.90
CA ASN A 130 -8.62 -1.24 24.48
C ASN A 130 -8.69 -2.60 25.19
N LYS A 131 -8.40 -2.61 26.48
CA LYS A 131 -8.33 -3.81 27.34
C LYS A 131 -9.60 -4.65 27.38
N ASN A 132 -10.62 -4.27 26.62
CA ASN A 132 -11.93 -4.91 26.62
C ASN A 132 -12.25 -5.73 25.36
N VAL A 133 -11.35 -5.79 24.37
CA VAL A 133 -11.52 -6.67 23.21
C VAL A 133 -10.48 -7.77 23.32
N GLN A 134 -10.91 -8.93 23.73
CA GLN A 134 -10.16 -10.18 23.71
C GLN A 134 -10.17 -10.66 22.24
N ASP A 135 -9.46 -9.90 21.41
CA ASP A 135 -9.36 -10.19 19.97
C ASP A 135 -8.32 -11.32 19.79
N ALA A 136 -8.85 -12.55 19.72
CA ALA A 136 -8.05 -13.75 19.55
C ALA A 136 -7.42 -13.83 18.12
N HIS A 137 -7.88 -13.00 17.20
CA HIS A 137 -7.48 -13.05 15.79
C HIS A 137 -6.44 -11.98 15.46
N GLU A 138 -5.60 -12.30 14.50
CA GLU A 138 -4.70 -11.36 13.87
C GLU A 138 -5.32 -10.76 12.60
N ALA A 139 -4.68 -9.70 12.09
CA ALA A 139 -4.93 -9.17 10.77
C ALA A 139 -4.61 -10.18 9.67
N ILE A 140 -5.12 -9.95 8.46
CA ILE A 140 -4.74 -10.69 7.27
C ILE A 140 -3.33 -10.25 6.87
N ARG A 141 -2.39 -11.17 6.86
CA ARG A 141 -0.98 -10.95 6.54
C ARG A 141 -0.36 -12.17 5.89
N PRO A 142 0.80 -12.05 5.23
CA PRO A 142 1.58 -13.23 4.84
C PRO A 142 1.96 -14.06 6.07
N THR A 143 1.91 -15.37 5.96
CA THR A 143 2.38 -16.29 7.03
C THR A 143 3.89 -16.22 7.18
N ASP A 144 4.58 -15.95 6.07
CA ASP A 144 6.03 -15.85 6.00
C ASP A 144 6.40 -14.77 4.97
N VAL A 145 6.99 -13.68 5.43
CA VAL A 145 7.38 -12.53 4.60
C VAL A 145 8.49 -12.85 3.60
N SER A 146 9.28 -13.91 3.86
CA SER A 146 10.32 -14.37 2.94
C SER A 146 9.74 -15.00 1.66
N ARG A 147 8.48 -15.45 1.70
CA ARG A 147 7.75 -15.97 0.53
C ARG A 147 7.23 -14.83 -0.32
N MET A 148 8.14 -14.04 -0.86
CA MET A 148 7.76 -12.94 -1.75
C MET A 148 6.89 -13.43 -2.91
N PRO A 149 5.93 -12.63 -3.39
CA PRO A 149 5.04 -12.99 -4.49
C PRO A 149 5.79 -13.53 -5.72
N ALA A 150 6.95 -12.95 -6.05
CA ALA A 150 7.77 -13.38 -7.18
C ALA A 150 8.26 -14.83 -7.04
N ILE A 151 8.56 -15.29 -5.81
CA ILE A 151 9.07 -16.64 -5.53
C ILE A 151 7.98 -17.69 -5.72
N VAL A 152 6.75 -17.40 -5.30
CA VAL A 152 5.62 -18.35 -5.33
C VAL A 152 4.77 -18.21 -6.59
N LYS A 153 5.13 -17.33 -7.51
CA LYS A 153 4.34 -16.99 -8.69
C LYS A 153 3.93 -18.18 -9.55
N GLU A 154 4.85 -19.11 -9.78
CA GLU A 154 4.60 -20.27 -10.62
C GLU A 154 3.61 -21.28 -10.02
N SER A 155 3.43 -21.23 -8.71
CA SER A 155 2.49 -22.06 -7.97
C SER A 155 1.10 -21.45 -7.82
N LEU A 156 0.93 -20.20 -8.26
CA LEU A 156 -0.30 -19.42 -8.11
C LEU A 156 -0.99 -19.19 -9.46
N SER A 157 -2.31 -19.25 -9.47
CA SER A 157 -3.06 -18.69 -10.58
C SER A 157 -2.83 -17.17 -10.67
N ARG A 158 -3.07 -16.58 -11.84
CA ARG A 158 -2.92 -15.13 -12.04
C ARG A 158 -3.66 -14.28 -10.99
N ASP A 159 -4.88 -14.69 -10.64
CA ASP A 159 -5.69 -13.93 -9.69
C ASP A 159 -5.25 -14.14 -8.24
N GLN A 160 -4.84 -15.37 -7.87
CA GLN A 160 -4.21 -15.64 -6.57
C GLN A 160 -2.92 -14.82 -6.39
N PHE A 161 -2.07 -14.80 -7.41
CA PHE A 161 -0.84 -14.02 -7.40
C PHE A 161 -1.11 -12.53 -7.17
N ARG A 162 -2.09 -11.96 -7.90
CA ARG A 162 -2.44 -10.54 -7.75
C ARG A 162 -2.99 -10.22 -6.37
N LEU A 163 -3.80 -11.11 -5.80
CA LEU A 163 -4.32 -10.93 -4.44
C LEU A 163 -3.21 -11.08 -3.40
N TYR A 164 -2.35 -12.07 -3.53
CA TYR A 164 -1.22 -12.27 -2.63
C TYR A 164 -0.22 -11.11 -2.68
N GLN A 165 -0.01 -10.55 -3.86
CA GLN A 165 0.82 -9.34 -4.05
C GLN A 165 0.22 -8.08 -3.41
N LEU A 166 -1.10 -8.04 -3.26
CA LEU A 166 -1.80 -6.93 -2.60
C LEU A 166 -1.69 -7.04 -1.07
N ILE A 167 -1.77 -8.27 -0.53
CA ILE A 167 -1.62 -8.58 0.89
C ILE A 167 -0.17 -8.41 1.34
#